data_f3d0e1c79e36593bb6329bac262edfb5
#
_entry.id   f3d0e1c79e36593bb6329bac262edfb5
#
_cell.length_a   1.000
_cell.length_b   1.000
_cell.length_c   1.000
_cell.angle_alpha   90.00
_cell.angle_beta   90.00
_cell.angle_gamma   90.00
#
_symmetry.space_group_name_H-M   'P 1'
#
loop_
_entity.id
_entity.type
_entity.pdbx_description
1 polymer ?
#
loop_
_entity_poly.entity_id
_entity_poly.type
_entity_poly.pdbx_seq_one_letter_code
_entity_poly.pdbx_strand_id
1 'polypeptide(L)'
;MLSLASAVAIAQTPPPQRPPDAGAILEQQREPLRLPPPPPDEIRPRPPEPKPALPVSPTLKVHIARFNFSGNTLFTDEQLREVVQDFVGKELDFEGLNDAATKVRAYHRERGYFLAQAYLPQQAIRGGVVEIAVIEGRVGQVELQRRPATRIAEWLLAGILDAHLKTGDIITETSLEKPLLLINDLPTAAVTSEIRPSQTVGAADLRVNVDQGVGLFNGFIDFDNQGSRFTGAFRLGGSVNVNNPLTIGDQVQLRAFVTDEEMTFGRLAYLVPVGFWGTRLGASVTSFNYKLGEEFASLQSSGDGLVKS
;
A
#
# COMPACT_ATOMS: atom_id res chain seq x y z
N MET A 1 -51.92 -34.15 -46.82
CA MET A 1 -50.62 -34.84 -46.93
C MET A 1 -49.57 -33.90 -46.38
N LEU A 2 -49.20 -34.12 -45.09
CA LEU A 2 -48.11 -33.41 -44.47
C LEU A 2 -46.87 -34.32 -44.51
N SER A 3 -45.82 -33.85 -45.18
CA SER A 3 -44.52 -34.51 -45.22
C SER A 3 -43.66 -34.07 -44.01
N LEU A 4 -43.36 -35.00 -43.09
CA LEU A 4 -42.39 -34.79 -42.02
C LEU A 4 -40.98 -35.05 -42.59
N ALA A 5 -40.19 -33.99 -42.70
CA ALA A 5 -38.76 -34.11 -42.96
C ALA A 5 -38.02 -34.30 -41.61
N SER A 6 -37.51 -35.50 -41.38
CA SER A 6 -36.62 -35.79 -40.23
C SER A 6 -35.23 -35.23 -40.51
N ALA A 7 -34.83 -34.25 -39.74
CA ALA A 7 -33.45 -33.73 -39.72
C ALA A 7 -32.59 -34.69 -38.90
N VAL A 8 -31.66 -35.36 -39.52
CA VAL A 8 -30.60 -36.13 -38.85
C VAL A 8 -29.55 -35.18 -38.39
N ALA A 9 -29.47 -34.93 -37.07
CA ALA A 9 -28.38 -34.19 -36.44
C ALA A 9 -27.10 -35.07 -36.48
N ILE A 10 -26.15 -34.70 -37.31
CA ILE A 10 -24.80 -35.32 -37.32
C ILE A 10 -24.10 -34.77 -36.06
N ALA A 11 -23.93 -35.65 -35.08
CA ALA A 11 -23.10 -35.35 -33.92
C ALA A 11 -21.64 -35.17 -34.40
N GLN A 12 -21.14 -33.95 -34.32
CA GLN A 12 -19.72 -33.67 -34.57
C GLN A 12 -18.93 -34.30 -33.43
N THR A 13 -18.08 -35.24 -33.74
CA THR A 13 -17.08 -35.79 -32.81
C THR A 13 -16.14 -34.65 -32.40
N PRO A 14 -15.95 -34.40 -31.10
CA PRO A 14 -15.02 -33.36 -30.64
C PRO A 14 -13.61 -33.71 -31.19
N PRO A 15 -12.81 -32.66 -31.54
CA PRO A 15 -11.46 -32.88 -32.04
C PRO A 15 -10.63 -33.64 -31.00
N PRO A 16 -9.70 -34.52 -31.44
CA PRO A 16 -8.84 -35.26 -30.51
C PRO A 16 -8.06 -34.30 -29.62
N GLN A 17 -8.30 -34.39 -28.32
CA GLN A 17 -7.58 -33.57 -27.34
C GLN A 17 -6.13 -34.01 -27.28
N ARG A 18 -5.21 -33.08 -27.46
CA ARG A 18 -3.78 -33.33 -27.23
C ARG A 18 -3.53 -33.53 -25.75
N PRO A 19 -2.67 -34.48 -25.34
CA PRO A 19 -2.28 -34.58 -23.94
C PRO A 19 -1.64 -33.27 -23.49
N PRO A 20 -1.93 -32.80 -22.25
CA PRO A 20 -1.30 -31.60 -21.72
C PRO A 20 0.22 -31.81 -21.59
N ASP A 21 0.99 -30.87 -22.06
CA ASP A 21 2.44 -30.88 -21.88
C ASP A 21 2.84 -30.32 -20.48
N ALA A 22 4.10 -30.56 -20.12
CA ALA A 22 4.62 -30.11 -18.80
C ALA A 22 4.48 -28.59 -18.57
N GLY A 23 4.56 -27.81 -19.65
CA GLY A 23 4.39 -26.34 -19.57
C GLY A 23 2.96 -25.94 -19.24
N ALA A 24 1.97 -26.61 -19.88
CA ALA A 24 0.55 -26.35 -19.61
C ALA A 24 0.17 -26.75 -18.16
N ILE A 25 0.72 -27.85 -17.66
CA ILE A 25 0.50 -28.30 -16.29
C ILE A 25 1.09 -27.30 -15.30
N LEU A 26 2.29 -26.82 -15.55
CA LEU A 26 2.95 -25.83 -14.70
C LEU A 26 2.20 -24.48 -14.70
N GLU A 27 1.67 -24.05 -15.85
CA GLU A 27 0.88 -22.82 -15.97
C GLU A 27 -0.41 -22.88 -15.14
N GLN A 28 -1.10 -24.02 -15.14
CA GLN A 28 -2.28 -24.26 -14.31
C GLN A 28 -1.97 -24.22 -12.80
N GLN A 29 -0.73 -24.44 -12.40
CA GLN A 29 -0.30 -24.44 -11.01
C GLN A 29 0.31 -23.10 -10.58
N ARG A 30 0.37 -22.09 -11.45
CA ARG A 30 0.78 -20.74 -11.06
C ARG A 30 -0.26 -20.15 -10.14
N GLU A 31 0.07 -20.09 -8.86
CA GLU A 31 -0.71 -19.31 -7.92
C GLU A 31 -0.62 -17.82 -8.32
N PRO A 32 -1.75 -17.11 -8.45
CA PRO A 32 -1.70 -15.66 -8.62
C PRO A 32 -0.97 -15.06 -7.43
N LEU A 33 -0.09 -14.09 -7.70
CA LEU A 33 0.58 -13.33 -6.65
C LEU A 33 -0.51 -12.76 -5.75
N ARG A 34 -0.63 -13.27 -4.52
CA ARG A 34 -1.54 -12.67 -3.53
C ARG A 34 -0.98 -11.30 -3.19
N LEU A 35 -1.65 -10.28 -3.66
CA LEU A 35 -1.38 -8.92 -3.18
C LEU A 35 -1.61 -8.91 -1.67
N PRO A 36 -0.75 -8.24 -0.90
CA PRO A 36 -0.99 -8.07 0.51
C PRO A 36 -2.38 -7.44 0.73
N PRO A 37 -3.07 -7.78 1.83
CA PRO A 37 -4.35 -7.15 2.15
C PRO A 37 -4.18 -5.63 2.21
N PRO A 38 -5.22 -4.86 1.88
CA PRO A 38 -5.16 -3.40 1.98
C PRO A 38 -4.72 -3.00 3.39
N PRO A 39 -3.89 -1.95 3.52
CA PRO A 39 -3.40 -1.52 4.82
C PRO A 39 -4.58 -1.18 5.75
N PRO A 40 -4.48 -1.51 7.05
CA PRO A 40 -5.47 -1.09 8.02
C PRO A 40 -5.64 0.43 8.02
N ASP A 41 -6.85 0.92 8.23
CA ASP A 41 -7.14 2.37 8.31
C ASP A 41 -6.32 3.10 9.40
N GLU A 42 -5.77 2.36 10.35
CA GLU A 42 -4.89 2.88 11.42
C GLU A 42 -3.52 3.35 10.91
N ILE A 43 -3.10 2.97 9.70
CA ILE A 43 -1.85 3.45 9.09
C ILE A 43 -1.99 4.90 8.60
N ARG A 44 -3.23 5.36 8.35
CA ARG A 44 -3.48 6.74 7.94
C ARG A 44 -3.38 7.68 9.14
N PRO A 45 -2.41 8.61 9.11
CA PRO A 45 -2.27 9.57 10.18
C PRO A 45 -3.50 10.47 10.27
N ARG A 46 -4.11 10.54 11.44
CA ARG A 46 -5.19 11.50 11.70
C ARG A 46 -4.58 12.88 11.91
N PRO A 47 -5.07 13.91 11.19
CA PRO A 47 -4.66 15.27 11.45
C PRO A 47 -4.99 15.66 12.90
N PRO A 48 -4.15 16.44 13.58
CA PRO A 48 -4.47 16.95 14.90
C PRO A 48 -5.78 17.75 14.86
N GLU A 49 -6.64 17.56 15.86
CA GLU A 49 -7.89 18.31 15.98
C GLU A 49 -7.60 19.80 16.11
N PRO A 50 -8.32 20.66 15.38
CA PRO A 50 -8.13 22.10 15.48
C PRO A 50 -8.50 22.57 16.90
N LYS A 51 -7.59 23.32 17.53
CA LYS A 51 -7.88 24.00 18.80
C LYS A 51 -9.06 24.96 18.62
N PRO A 52 -9.97 25.05 19.60
CA PRO A 52 -11.11 25.98 19.51
C PRO A 52 -10.63 27.42 19.31
N ALA A 53 -11.26 28.11 18.37
CA ALA A 53 -10.99 29.52 18.09
C ALA A 53 -11.37 30.37 19.31
N LEU A 54 -10.54 31.36 19.62
CA LEU A 54 -10.82 32.34 20.67
C LEU A 54 -12.08 33.13 20.28
N PRO A 55 -12.95 33.52 21.25
CA PRO A 55 -14.11 34.33 20.96
C PRO A 55 -13.70 35.71 20.47
N VAL A 56 -14.15 36.09 19.29
CA VAL A 56 -13.83 37.38 18.66
C VAL A 56 -15.07 38.25 18.63
N SER A 57 -14.88 39.55 18.91
CA SER A 57 -15.95 40.53 18.82
C SER A 57 -16.40 40.73 17.35
N PRO A 58 -17.67 40.54 17.02
CA PRO A 58 -18.14 40.38 15.62
C PRO A 58 -18.35 41.69 14.85
N THR A 59 -17.82 42.83 15.32
CA THR A 59 -18.32 44.16 14.87
C THR A 59 -17.38 44.91 13.92
N LEU A 60 -16.16 44.45 13.69
CA LEU A 60 -15.21 45.18 12.83
C LEU A 60 -15.20 44.56 11.42
N LYS A 61 -15.76 45.29 10.44
CA LYS A 61 -15.63 44.96 9.02
C LYS A 61 -14.46 45.70 8.41
N VAL A 62 -13.73 45.01 7.56
CA VAL A 62 -12.57 45.53 6.84
C VAL A 62 -12.79 45.37 5.32
N HIS A 63 -12.60 46.45 4.59
CA HIS A 63 -12.57 46.37 3.12
C HIS A 63 -11.25 45.77 2.65
N ILE A 64 -11.29 44.68 1.91
CA ILE A 64 -10.12 43.93 1.49
C ILE A 64 -9.60 44.43 0.16
N ALA A 65 -8.42 45.02 0.13
CA ALA A 65 -7.74 45.43 -1.08
C ALA A 65 -6.90 44.28 -1.67
N ARG A 66 -6.20 43.50 -0.83
CA ARG A 66 -5.40 42.36 -1.22
C ARG A 66 -5.04 41.49 -0.04
N PHE A 67 -4.65 40.22 -0.35
CA PHE A 67 -4.01 39.32 0.60
C PHE A 67 -2.51 39.21 0.30
N ASN A 68 -1.71 39.17 1.35
CA ASN A 68 -0.31 38.78 1.34
C ASN A 68 -0.15 37.43 2.05
N PHE A 69 0.85 36.65 1.65
CA PHE A 69 1.10 35.34 2.23
C PHE A 69 2.49 35.31 2.84
N SER A 70 2.63 34.62 3.97
CA SER A 70 3.93 34.38 4.59
C SER A 70 4.07 32.91 4.97
N GLY A 71 5.31 32.40 4.97
CA GLY A 71 5.61 31.03 5.35
C GLY A 71 5.30 29.98 4.27
N ASN A 72 4.72 30.34 3.13
CA ASN A 72 4.50 29.46 2.00
C ASN A 72 5.79 29.32 1.16
N THR A 73 6.14 28.07 0.81
CA THR A 73 7.28 27.75 -0.08
C THR A 73 6.85 26.81 -1.24
N LEU A 74 5.65 26.22 -1.13
CA LEU A 74 5.11 25.26 -2.10
C LEU A 74 4.44 25.92 -3.30
N PHE A 75 3.79 27.04 -3.10
CA PHE A 75 3.00 27.74 -4.12
C PHE A 75 3.47 29.18 -4.23
N THR A 76 3.29 29.76 -5.42
CA THR A 76 3.59 31.18 -5.60
C THR A 76 2.48 32.04 -4.98
N ASP A 77 2.82 33.28 -4.66
CA ASP A 77 1.85 34.25 -4.16
C ASP A 77 0.69 34.47 -5.15
N GLU A 78 0.98 34.41 -6.47
CA GLU A 78 -0.02 34.55 -7.54
C GLU A 78 -1.04 33.42 -7.45
N GLN A 79 -0.58 32.17 -7.30
CA GLN A 79 -1.47 31.01 -7.16
C GLN A 79 -2.35 31.12 -5.92
N LEU A 80 -1.79 31.56 -4.79
CA LEU A 80 -2.57 31.72 -3.58
C LEU A 80 -3.53 32.91 -3.64
N ARG A 81 -3.16 34.01 -4.35
CA ARG A 81 -4.08 35.14 -4.60
C ARG A 81 -5.28 34.72 -5.43
N GLU A 82 -5.09 33.89 -6.44
CA GLU A 82 -6.17 33.34 -7.26
C GLU A 82 -7.16 32.54 -6.40
N VAL A 83 -6.66 31.73 -5.44
CA VAL A 83 -7.50 30.95 -4.52
C VAL A 83 -8.43 31.85 -3.69
N VAL A 84 -7.99 33.03 -3.27
CA VAL A 84 -8.77 33.96 -2.42
C VAL A 84 -9.35 35.14 -3.18
N GLN A 85 -9.33 35.13 -4.50
CA GLN A 85 -9.79 36.25 -5.34
C GLN A 85 -11.24 36.66 -5.05
N ASP A 86 -12.09 35.68 -4.73
CA ASP A 86 -13.51 35.93 -4.41
C ASP A 86 -13.73 36.80 -3.17
N PHE A 87 -12.73 36.98 -2.33
CA PHE A 87 -12.77 37.80 -1.11
C PHE A 87 -12.24 39.21 -1.31
N VAL A 88 -11.53 39.47 -2.40
CA VAL A 88 -10.97 40.78 -2.72
C VAL A 88 -12.07 41.77 -3.14
N GLY A 89 -12.02 43.00 -2.70
CA GLY A 89 -13.01 44.03 -2.97
C GLY A 89 -14.27 43.99 -2.08
N LYS A 90 -14.33 43.00 -1.15
CA LYS A 90 -15.48 42.84 -0.24
C LYS A 90 -15.16 43.42 1.14
N GLU A 91 -16.21 43.75 1.87
CA GLU A 91 -16.14 44.04 3.32
C GLU A 91 -16.30 42.75 4.10
N LEU A 92 -15.25 42.31 4.75
CA LEU A 92 -15.22 41.10 5.55
C LEU A 92 -15.08 41.40 7.02
N ASP A 93 -15.79 40.61 7.82
CA ASP A 93 -15.56 40.52 9.26
C ASP A 93 -14.47 39.43 9.51
N PHE A 94 -14.23 39.15 10.78
CA PHE A 94 -13.22 38.15 11.16
C PHE A 94 -13.56 36.73 10.64
N GLU A 95 -14.85 36.38 10.59
CA GLU A 95 -15.31 35.08 10.07
C GLU A 95 -14.99 34.98 8.58
N GLY A 96 -15.34 35.99 7.77
CA GLY A 96 -15.01 36.03 6.34
C GLY A 96 -13.51 36.02 6.05
N LEU A 97 -12.70 36.64 6.91
CA LEU A 97 -11.22 36.54 6.81
C LEU A 97 -10.72 35.13 7.13
N ASN A 98 -11.31 34.47 8.13
CA ASN A 98 -10.96 33.09 8.48
C ASN A 98 -11.40 32.09 7.37
N ASP A 99 -12.50 32.39 6.66
CA ASP A 99 -12.92 31.62 5.49
C ASP A 99 -11.89 31.70 4.36
N ALA A 100 -11.30 32.89 4.12
CA ALA A 100 -10.21 33.02 3.16
C ALA A 100 -8.98 32.18 3.55
N ALA A 101 -8.56 32.21 4.83
CA ALA A 101 -7.50 31.36 5.31
C ALA A 101 -7.85 29.86 5.20
N THR A 102 -9.10 29.50 5.49
CA THR A 102 -9.59 28.12 5.34
C THR A 102 -9.52 27.65 3.89
N LYS A 103 -9.83 28.52 2.92
CA LYS A 103 -9.73 28.21 1.49
C LYS A 103 -8.27 27.97 1.07
N VAL A 104 -7.32 28.75 1.60
CA VAL A 104 -5.88 28.52 1.38
C VAL A 104 -5.45 27.17 1.96
N ARG A 105 -5.88 26.84 3.17
CA ARG A 105 -5.62 25.54 3.80
C ARG A 105 -6.20 24.39 2.99
N ALA A 106 -7.44 24.49 2.50
CA ALA A 106 -8.08 23.47 1.67
C ALA A 106 -7.30 23.25 0.37
N TYR A 107 -6.84 24.32 -0.28
CA TYR A 107 -6.02 24.26 -1.48
C TYR A 107 -4.74 23.45 -1.31
N HIS A 108 -4.07 23.56 -0.17
CA HIS A 108 -2.90 22.76 0.18
C HIS A 108 -3.29 21.28 0.38
N ARG A 109 -4.36 21.02 1.15
CA ARG A 109 -4.81 19.67 1.48
C ARG A 109 -5.24 18.88 0.26
N GLU A 110 -5.95 19.49 -0.67
CA GLU A 110 -6.36 18.87 -1.94
C GLU A 110 -5.16 18.42 -2.79
N ARG A 111 -3.98 19.01 -2.54
CA ARG A 111 -2.73 18.66 -3.21
C ARG A 111 -1.82 17.72 -2.40
N GLY A 112 -2.38 17.10 -1.37
CA GLY A 112 -1.68 16.10 -0.56
C GLY A 112 -0.89 16.67 0.63
N TYR A 113 -0.90 17.99 0.87
CA TYR A 113 -0.23 18.62 2.02
C TYR A 113 -1.17 18.70 3.22
N PHE A 114 -1.53 17.54 3.76
CA PHE A 114 -2.61 17.39 4.74
C PHE A 114 -2.32 18.05 6.11
N LEU A 115 -1.05 18.29 6.45
CA LEU A 115 -0.63 19.02 7.67
C LEU A 115 -0.61 20.53 7.50
N ALA A 116 -0.80 21.02 6.25
CA ALA A 116 -0.79 22.45 6.02
C ALA A 116 -1.87 23.19 6.82
N GLN A 117 -1.50 24.28 7.45
CA GLN A 117 -2.36 25.20 8.17
C GLN A 117 -2.22 26.58 7.55
N ALA A 118 -3.33 27.31 7.48
CA ALA A 118 -3.33 28.72 7.14
C ALA A 118 -4.17 29.45 8.20
N TYR A 119 -3.68 30.57 8.67
CA TYR A 119 -4.30 31.34 9.74
C TYR A 119 -4.00 32.82 9.60
N LEU A 120 -4.76 33.64 10.32
CA LEU A 120 -4.54 35.07 10.41
C LEU A 120 -3.63 35.35 11.58
N PRO A 121 -2.38 35.82 11.36
CA PRO A 121 -1.52 36.26 12.46
C PRO A 121 -2.06 37.55 13.09
N GLN A 122 -1.63 37.84 14.29
CA GLN A 122 -1.94 39.14 14.92
C GLN A 122 -1.28 40.23 14.08
N GLN A 123 -2.10 41.13 13.52
CA GLN A 123 -1.64 42.17 12.59
C GLN A 123 -2.48 43.44 12.69
N ALA A 124 -1.91 44.56 12.28
CA ALA A 124 -2.63 45.81 12.09
C ALA A 124 -2.99 45.95 10.60
N ILE A 125 -4.25 45.79 10.27
CA ILE A 125 -4.74 45.91 8.86
C ILE A 125 -4.69 47.37 8.46
N ARG A 126 -3.87 47.69 7.46
CA ARG A 126 -3.77 49.05 6.90
C ARG A 126 -4.03 49.03 5.42
N GLY A 127 -4.88 49.96 4.94
CA GLY A 127 -5.21 50.02 3.52
C GLY A 127 -5.85 48.75 2.93
N GLY A 128 -6.53 47.94 3.76
CA GLY A 128 -7.19 46.72 3.29
C GLY A 128 -6.24 45.58 2.93
N VAL A 129 -4.98 45.65 3.35
CA VAL A 129 -4.01 44.56 3.12
C VAL A 129 -4.04 43.63 4.33
N VAL A 130 -4.36 42.33 4.08
CA VAL A 130 -4.43 41.28 5.10
C VAL A 130 -3.39 40.22 4.84
N GLU A 131 -2.65 39.87 5.87
CA GLU A 131 -1.68 38.77 5.81
C GLU A 131 -2.32 37.47 6.24
N ILE A 132 -2.10 36.39 5.44
CA ILE A 132 -2.41 35.01 5.78
C ILE A 132 -1.08 34.28 5.96
N ALA A 133 -0.83 33.78 7.16
CA ALA A 133 0.34 32.97 7.45
C ALA A 133 0.06 31.50 7.14
N VAL A 134 0.98 30.85 6.44
CA VAL A 134 0.90 29.44 6.06
C VAL A 134 1.98 28.66 6.80
N ILE A 135 1.60 27.52 7.35
CA ILE A 135 2.49 26.51 7.93
C ILE A 135 2.32 25.24 7.09
N GLU A 136 3.35 24.83 6.38
CA GLU A 136 3.25 23.73 5.40
C GLU A 136 3.33 22.35 6.03
N GLY A 137 3.86 22.24 7.25
CA GLY A 137 4.06 20.96 7.94
C GLY A 137 5.31 20.22 7.44
N ARG A 138 6.40 20.31 8.23
CA ARG A 138 7.68 19.68 7.90
C ARG A 138 7.99 18.54 8.85
N VAL A 139 8.77 17.56 8.36
CA VAL A 139 9.27 16.46 9.19
C VAL A 139 10.17 17.02 10.28
N GLY A 140 9.79 16.81 11.53
CA GLY A 140 10.59 17.08 12.71
C GLY A 140 11.49 15.88 13.03
N GLN A 141 11.31 15.29 14.19
CA GLN A 141 12.01 14.07 14.59
C GLN A 141 11.21 12.83 14.18
N VAL A 142 11.91 11.81 13.70
CA VAL A 142 11.33 10.49 13.43
C VAL A 142 11.82 9.55 14.52
N GLU A 143 10.91 9.11 15.38
CA GLU A 143 11.17 8.21 16.49
C GLU A 143 10.71 6.80 16.13
N LEU A 144 11.66 5.86 16.00
CA LEU A 144 11.36 4.45 15.80
C LEU A 144 11.24 3.75 17.16
N GLN A 145 10.07 3.20 17.45
CA GLN A 145 9.84 2.37 18.63
C GLN A 145 9.58 0.92 18.19
N ARG A 146 10.55 0.07 18.44
CA ARG A 146 10.45 -1.36 18.15
C ARG A 146 10.18 -2.13 19.43
N ARG A 147 9.11 -2.93 19.45
CA ARG A 147 8.87 -3.83 20.59
C ARG A 147 9.90 -4.98 20.63
N PRO A 148 10.29 -5.45 21.82
CA PRO A 148 11.30 -6.51 21.97
C PRO A 148 10.97 -7.80 21.23
N ALA A 149 9.68 -8.12 21.06
CA ALA A 149 9.20 -9.30 20.33
C ALA A 149 9.42 -9.21 18.82
N THR A 150 9.59 -8.01 18.27
CA THR A 150 9.78 -7.81 16.83
C THR A 150 11.14 -8.34 16.37
N ARG A 151 11.13 -9.29 15.46
CA ARG A 151 12.35 -9.97 15.00
C ARG A 151 13.07 -9.26 13.85
N ILE A 152 12.62 -8.08 13.43
CA ILE A 152 13.22 -7.34 12.33
C ILE A 152 14.41 -6.52 12.84
N ALA A 153 15.49 -6.54 12.11
CA ALA A 153 16.70 -5.77 12.43
C ALA A 153 16.39 -4.26 12.40
N GLU A 154 16.83 -3.56 13.44
CA GLU A 154 16.56 -2.12 13.60
C GLU A 154 17.14 -1.29 12.46
N TRP A 155 18.35 -1.64 11.98
CA TRP A 155 18.99 -0.94 10.86
C TRP A 155 18.15 -0.94 9.57
N LEU A 156 17.37 -2.02 9.33
CA LEU A 156 16.50 -2.12 8.16
C LEU A 156 15.31 -1.15 8.30
N LEU A 157 14.68 -1.13 9.47
CA LEU A 157 13.56 -0.23 9.76
C LEU A 157 14.00 1.23 9.72
N ALA A 158 15.10 1.55 10.40
CA ALA A 158 15.68 2.90 10.40
C ALA A 158 16.07 3.32 8.97
N GLY A 159 16.73 2.44 8.22
CA GLY A 159 17.12 2.73 6.84
C GLY A 159 15.94 3.00 5.90
N ILE A 160 14.80 2.31 6.08
CA ILE A 160 13.58 2.61 5.31
C ILE A 160 13.04 3.99 5.68
N LEU A 161 12.98 4.32 6.97
CA LEU A 161 12.50 5.63 7.43
C LEU A 161 13.42 6.76 6.94
N ASP A 162 14.73 6.63 7.12
CA ASP A 162 15.73 7.64 6.72
C ASP A 162 15.79 7.87 5.22
N ALA A 163 15.52 6.82 4.42
CA ALA A 163 15.50 6.94 2.97
C ALA A 163 14.32 7.77 2.45
N HIS A 164 13.22 7.87 3.21
CA HIS A 164 11.97 8.49 2.76
C HIS A 164 11.56 9.73 3.57
N LEU A 165 12.03 9.87 4.80
CA LEU A 165 11.63 10.92 5.75
C LEU A 165 12.86 11.64 6.28
N LYS A 166 13.23 12.74 5.64
CA LYS A 166 14.35 13.58 6.10
C LYS A 166 13.80 14.76 6.94
N THR A 167 14.44 15.04 8.04
CA THR A 167 14.11 16.21 8.85
C THR A 167 14.14 17.49 8.00
N GLY A 168 13.08 18.27 8.07
CA GLY A 168 12.90 19.50 7.31
C GLY A 168 12.16 19.32 5.97
N ASP A 169 12.01 18.10 5.44
CA ASP A 169 11.20 17.86 4.26
C ASP A 169 9.72 18.14 4.54
N ILE A 170 9.01 18.57 3.52
CA ILE A 170 7.57 18.80 3.64
C ILE A 170 6.83 17.47 3.69
N ILE A 171 5.93 17.32 4.66
CA ILE A 171 5.15 16.12 4.82
C ILE A 171 3.99 16.11 3.82
N THR A 172 3.96 15.07 2.97
CA THR A 172 2.82 14.74 2.13
C THR A 172 2.24 13.40 2.57
N GLU A 173 0.99 13.13 2.20
CA GLU A 173 0.37 11.82 2.44
C GLU A 173 1.25 10.68 1.90
N THR A 174 1.69 10.80 0.63
CA THR A 174 2.55 9.79 -0.02
C THR A 174 3.91 9.64 0.65
N SER A 175 4.57 10.75 1.06
CA SER A 175 5.89 10.67 1.71
C SER A 175 5.84 9.96 3.05
N LEU A 176 4.69 10.04 3.73
CA LEU A 176 4.48 9.40 5.03
C LEU A 176 4.01 7.95 4.89
N GLU A 177 3.04 7.70 4.02
CA GLU A 177 2.49 6.35 3.83
C GLU A 177 3.52 5.37 3.26
N LYS A 178 4.31 5.79 2.29
CA LYS A 178 5.25 4.92 1.59
C LYS A 178 6.19 4.14 2.51
N PRO A 179 6.98 4.77 3.42
CA PRO A 179 7.85 4.04 4.32
C PRO A 179 7.09 3.14 5.30
N LEU A 180 5.91 3.56 5.76
CA LEU A 180 5.07 2.76 6.64
C LEU A 180 4.55 1.51 5.93
N LEU A 181 4.12 1.63 4.68
CA LEU A 181 3.71 0.48 3.87
C LEU A 181 4.88 -0.45 3.59
N LEU A 182 6.07 0.08 3.27
CA LEU A 182 7.26 -0.74 3.07
C LEU A 182 7.65 -1.54 4.32
N ILE A 183 7.50 -0.96 5.50
CA ILE A 183 7.75 -1.67 6.78
C ILE A 183 6.64 -2.71 7.00
N ASN A 184 5.37 -2.37 6.76
CA ASN A 184 4.25 -3.29 6.96
C ASN A 184 4.28 -4.47 5.99
N ASP A 185 4.90 -4.32 4.82
CA ASP A 185 5.13 -5.38 3.86
C ASP A 185 6.24 -6.36 4.26
N LEU A 186 7.07 -6.02 5.27
CA LEU A 186 8.06 -6.95 5.77
C LEU A 186 7.37 -8.10 6.51
N PRO A 187 7.78 -9.36 6.27
CA PRO A 187 7.27 -10.49 7.03
C PRO A 187 7.48 -10.26 8.53
N THR A 188 6.46 -10.50 9.32
CA THR A 188 6.44 -10.31 10.78
C THR A 188 6.33 -8.87 11.28
N ALA A 189 6.22 -7.85 10.43
CA ALA A 189 5.97 -6.48 10.85
C ALA A 189 4.47 -6.17 10.97
N ALA A 190 4.12 -5.36 11.96
CA ALA A 190 2.87 -4.63 12.06
C ALA A 190 3.23 -3.20 12.48
N VAL A 191 2.94 -2.22 11.63
CA VAL A 191 3.34 -0.84 11.86
C VAL A 191 2.14 0.03 12.20
N THR A 192 2.31 0.91 13.18
CA THR A 192 1.41 2.02 13.49
C THR A 192 2.21 3.30 13.58
N SER A 193 1.58 4.43 13.27
CA SER A 193 2.26 5.72 13.34
C SER A 193 1.40 6.77 14.03
N GLU A 194 2.07 7.69 14.71
CA GLU A 194 1.46 8.82 15.39
C GLU A 194 2.22 10.09 15.03
N ILE A 195 1.48 11.12 14.61
CA ILE A 195 2.02 12.45 14.35
C ILE A 195 1.80 13.31 15.58
N ARG A 196 2.86 13.96 16.05
CA ARG A 196 2.86 14.84 17.22
C ARG A 196 3.35 16.24 16.85
N PRO A 197 2.85 17.29 17.52
CA PRO A 197 3.45 18.60 17.39
C PRO A 197 4.91 18.57 17.82
N SER A 198 5.80 19.13 16.99
CA SER A 198 7.21 19.31 17.34
C SER A 198 7.42 20.56 18.21
N GLN A 199 8.56 20.66 18.85
CA GLN A 199 8.99 21.89 19.51
C GLN A 199 9.28 23.03 18.50
N THR A 200 9.62 22.66 17.27
CA THR A 200 9.84 23.61 16.18
C THR A 200 8.51 23.98 15.53
N VAL A 201 8.19 25.26 15.45
CA VAL A 201 6.98 25.74 14.78
C VAL A 201 6.97 25.30 13.32
N GLY A 202 5.87 24.71 12.89
CA GLY A 202 5.71 24.23 11.52
C GLY A 202 6.29 22.83 11.26
N ALA A 203 6.93 22.22 12.26
CA ALA A 203 7.36 20.82 12.16
C ALA A 203 6.39 19.89 12.92
N ALA A 204 6.37 18.63 12.50
CA ALA A 204 5.65 17.56 13.16
C ALA A 204 6.60 16.37 13.39
N ASP A 205 6.61 15.86 14.61
CA ASP A 205 7.38 14.69 14.98
C ASP A 205 6.56 13.44 14.68
N LEU A 206 7.22 12.44 14.11
CA LEU A 206 6.61 11.16 13.75
C LEU A 206 7.12 10.08 14.71
N ARG A 207 6.21 9.42 15.40
CA ARG A 207 6.51 8.20 16.14
C ARG A 207 6.02 7.00 15.34
N VAL A 208 6.92 6.09 15.01
CA VAL A 208 6.64 4.85 14.30
C VAL A 208 6.82 3.68 15.26
N ASN A 209 5.72 2.99 15.56
CA ASN A 209 5.73 1.80 16.40
C ASN A 209 5.71 0.58 15.50
N VAL A 210 6.65 -0.34 15.73
CA VAL A 210 6.73 -1.60 15.00
C VAL A 210 6.55 -2.75 15.98
N ASP A 211 5.44 -3.46 15.82
CA ASP A 211 5.05 -4.62 16.57
C ASP A 211 5.29 -5.90 15.77
N GLN A 212 5.18 -7.02 16.44
CA GLN A 212 5.16 -8.30 15.75
C GLN A 212 3.77 -8.56 15.16
N GLY A 213 3.71 -8.69 13.85
CA GLY A 213 2.53 -9.13 13.11
C GLY A 213 2.42 -10.65 13.06
N VAL A 214 2.62 -11.24 11.89
CA VAL A 214 2.55 -12.70 11.70
C VAL A 214 3.71 -13.39 12.41
N GLY A 215 3.47 -14.59 12.95
CA GLY A 215 4.50 -15.41 13.60
C GLY A 215 5.61 -15.87 12.65
N LEU A 216 6.70 -16.42 13.23
CA LEU A 216 7.82 -16.97 12.47
C LEU A 216 7.37 -18.03 11.46
N PHE A 217 6.39 -18.83 11.81
CA PHE A 217 5.81 -19.85 10.94
C PHE A 217 4.34 -19.57 10.73
N ASN A 218 3.90 -19.68 9.49
CA ASN A 218 2.50 -19.77 9.14
C ASN A 218 2.34 -20.70 7.94
N GLY A 219 1.17 -21.29 7.80
CA GLY A 219 0.91 -22.21 6.71
C GLY A 219 -0.52 -22.68 6.74
N PHE A 220 -0.86 -23.51 5.75
CA PHE A 220 -2.16 -24.12 5.64
C PHE A 220 -2.05 -25.49 4.96
N ILE A 221 -3.07 -26.31 5.15
CA ILE A 221 -3.31 -27.55 4.41
C ILE A 221 -4.58 -27.32 3.62
N ASP A 222 -4.59 -27.73 2.37
CA ASP A 222 -5.71 -27.61 1.45
C ASP A 222 -6.05 -28.96 0.81
N PHE A 223 -7.35 -29.16 0.61
CA PHE A 223 -7.88 -30.27 -0.17
C PHE A 223 -8.91 -29.69 -1.13
N ASP A 224 -8.75 -29.95 -2.41
CA ASP A 224 -9.66 -29.47 -3.44
C ASP A 224 -9.80 -30.47 -4.61
N ASN A 225 -10.76 -30.20 -5.50
CA ASN A 225 -11.00 -30.95 -6.72
C ASN A 225 -10.78 -30.10 -7.98
N GLN A 226 -9.89 -29.12 -7.91
CA GLN A 226 -9.59 -28.21 -9.02
C GLN A 226 -8.41 -28.68 -9.88
N GLY A 227 -7.96 -29.90 -9.66
CA GLY A 227 -6.94 -30.54 -10.49
C GLY A 227 -7.43 -30.85 -11.90
N SER A 228 -6.48 -31.19 -12.78
CA SER A 228 -6.81 -31.68 -14.13
C SER A 228 -7.29 -33.13 -14.06
N ARG A 229 -8.32 -33.48 -14.81
CA ARG A 229 -8.79 -34.86 -14.93
C ARG A 229 -7.70 -35.82 -15.46
N PHE A 230 -6.68 -35.31 -16.14
CA PHE A 230 -5.60 -36.12 -16.73
C PHE A 230 -4.43 -36.36 -15.76
N THR A 231 -4.27 -35.54 -14.76
CA THR A 231 -3.17 -35.63 -13.78
C THR A 231 -3.67 -35.71 -12.33
N GLY A 232 -4.96 -35.92 -12.17
CA GLY A 232 -5.65 -36.03 -10.90
C GLY A 232 -6.53 -34.82 -10.59
N ALA A 233 -7.83 -35.09 -10.41
CA ALA A 233 -8.83 -34.08 -10.10
C ALA A 233 -8.75 -33.63 -8.63
N PHE A 234 -8.54 -34.58 -7.73
CA PHE A 234 -8.43 -34.28 -6.30
C PHE A 234 -6.99 -34.02 -5.91
N ARG A 235 -6.80 -32.90 -5.17
CA ARG A 235 -5.47 -32.49 -4.71
C ARG A 235 -5.47 -32.37 -3.19
N LEU A 236 -4.46 -32.92 -2.55
CA LEU A 236 -4.13 -32.70 -1.16
C LEU A 236 -2.81 -31.95 -1.09
N GLY A 237 -2.82 -30.77 -0.54
CA GLY A 237 -1.64 -29.91 -0.51
C GLY A 237 -1.43 -29.21 0.82
N GLY A 238 -0.34 -28.50 0.89
CA GLY A 238 -0.04 -27.62 2.01
C GLY A 238 1.10 -26.68 1.72
N SER A 239 1.13 -25.58 2.43
CA SER A 239 2.23 -24.63 2.38
C SER A 239 2.70 -24.24 3.78
N VAL A 240 3.99 -23.96 3.87
CA VAL A 240 4.63 -23.43 5.08
C VAL A 240 5.49 -22.24 4.67
N ASN A 241 5.30 -21.11 5.36
CA ASN A 241 6.15 -19.94 5.25
C ASN A 241 6.98 -19.81 6.53
N VAL A 242 8.26 -19.61 6.36
CA VAL A 242 9.17 -19.19 7.43
C VAL A 242 9.44 -17.71 7.24
N ASN A 243 8.85 -16.91 8.11
CA ASN A 243 8.86 -15.47 8.01
C ASN A 243 10.05 -14.90 8.76
N ASN A 244 10.90 -14.18 8.04
CA ASN A 244 12.04 -13.45 8.59
C ASN A 244 13.04 -14.33 9.39
N PRO A 245 13.50 -15.47 8.83
CA PRO A 245 14.45 -16.34 9.50
C PRO A 245 15.78 -15.65 9.84
N LEU A 246 16.28 -14.77 8.97
CA LEU A 246 17.54 -14.04 9.15
C LEU A 246 17.36 -12.64 9.76
N THR A 247 16.16 -12.25 10.16
CA THR A 247 15.83 -10.94 10.75
C THR A 247 15.98 -9.72 9.82
N ILE A 248 16.17 -9.96 8.53
CA ILE A 248 16.37 -8.92 7.49
C ILE A 248 15.14 -8.71 6.60
N GLY A 249 13.96 -9.17 7.03
CA GLY A 249 12.73 -9.08 6.25
C GLY A 249 12.60 -10.14 5.16
N ASP A 250 13.35 -11.22 5.26
CA ASP A 250 13.38 -12.33 4.33
C ASP A 250 12.26 -13.34 4.58
N GLN A 251 11.97 -14.17 3.58
CA GLN A 251 10.93 -15.19 3.68
C GLN A 251 11.32 -16.45 2.89
N VAL A 252 11.17 -17.60 3.53
CA VAL A 252 11.20 -18.90 2.87
C VAL A 252 9.78 -19.40 2.71
N GLN A 253 9.42 -19.85 1.53
CA GLN A 253 8.12 -20.43 1.21
C GLN A 253 8.31 -21.87 0.71
N LEU A 254 7.60 -22.80 1.31
CA LEU A 254 7.53 -24.19 0.89
C LEU A 254 6.08 -24.52 0.55
N ARG A 255 5.84 -25.05 -0.64
CA ARG A 255 4.55 -25.60 -1.05
C ARG A 255 4.74 -26.99 -1.62
N ALA A 256 3.84 -27.92 -1.25
CA ALA A 256 3.80 -29.25 -1.81
C ALA A 256 2.35 -29.71 -1.94
N PHE A 257 2.06 -30.52 -2.95
CA PHE A 257 0.79 -31.23 -3.07
C PHE A 257 0.96 -32.54 -3.85
N VAL A 258 -0.02 -33.42 -3.67
CA VAL A 258 -0.17 -34.67 -4.38
C VAL A 258 -1.59 -34.77 -4.94
N THR A 259 -1.76 -35.56 -6.01
CA THR A 259 -3.07 -35.81 -6.61
C THR A 259 -3.42 -37.29 -6.58
N ASP A 260 -4.67 -37.60 -6.85
CA ASP A 260 -5.20 -38.97 -6.96
C ASP A 260 -4.62 -39.75 -8.18
N GLU A 261 -4.10 -39.06 -9.21
CA GLU A 261 -3.41 -39.67 -10.37
C GLU A 261 -1.86 -39.61 -10.22
N GLU A 262 -1.38 -39.72 -9.00
CA GLU A 262 0.06 -39.81 -8.68
C GLU A 262 0.90 -38.59 -9.13
N MET A 263 0.29 -37.43 -9.41
CA MET A 263 1.07 -36.21 -9.61
C MET A 263 1.63 -35.72 -8.26
N THR A 264 2.89 -35.34 -8.26
CA THR A 264 3.56 -34.72 -7.13
C THR A 264 4.12 -33.38 -7.54
N PHE A 265 3.98 -32.38 -6.66
CA PHE A 265 4.49 -31.03 -6.85
C PHE A 265 5.20 -30.56 -5.59
N GLY A 266 6.35 -29.94 -5.76
CA GLY A 266 7.10 -29.30 -4.68
C GLY A 266 7.74 -28.00 -5.16
N ARG A 267 7.60 -26.92 -4.39
CA ARG A 267 8.25 -25.63 -4.64
C ARG A 267 8.90 -25.11 -3.37
N LEU A 268 10.15 -24.69 -3.49
CA LEU A 268 10.87 -23.94 -2.49
C LEU A 268 11.21 -22.57 -3.08
N ALA A 269 10.85 -21.50 -2.38
CA ALA A 269 11.18 -20.13 -2.78
C ALA A 269 11.80 -19.38 -1.61
N TYR A 270 12.72 -18.47 -1.92
CA TYR A 270 13.32 -17.55 -0.97
C TYR A 270 13.22 -16.13 -1.52
N LEU A 271 12.74 -15.21 -0.68
CA LEU A 271 12.62 -13.78 -0.98
C LEU A 271 13.37 -12.98 0.06
N VAL A 272 14.06 -11.93 -0.37
CA VAL A 272 14.78 -11.02 0.51
C VAL A 272 14.63 -9.58 0.02
N PRO A 273 14.36 -8.59 0.90
CA PRO A 273 14.37 -7.19 0.53
C PRO A 273 15.81 -6.72 0.27
N VAL A 274 15.98 -5.86 -0.72
CA VAL A 274 17.27 -5.28 -1.10
C VAL A 274 17.18 -3.76 -1.07
N GLY A 275 18.01 -3.14 -0.22
CA GLY A 275 17.94 -1.71 0.01
C GLY A 275 16.69 -1.30 0.81
N PHE A 276 16.30 -0.03 0.67
CA PHE A 276 15.26 0.60 1.49
C PHE A 276 14.07 1.11 0.67
N TRP A 277 14.01 0.76 -0.63
CA TRP A 277 13.05 1.32 -1.60
C TRP A 277 11.94 0.34 -1.99
N GLY A 278 11.85 -0.80 -1.31
CA GLY A 278 10.84 -1.84 -1.57
C GLY A 278 11.23 -2.86 -2.64
N THR A 279 12.47 -2.82 -3.13
CA THR A 279 12.98 -3.85 -4.04
C THR A 279 13.15 -5.17 -3.29
N ARG A 280 12.70 -6.28 -3.91
CA ARG A 280 12.90 -7.64 -3.40
C ARG A 280 13.56 -8.50 -4.46
N LEU A 281 14.50 -9.31 -4.05
CA LEU A 281 15.04 -10.39 -4.86
C LEU A 281 14.47 -11.72 -4.41
N GLY A 282 14.19 -12.58 -5.37
CA GLY A 282 13.68 -13.91 -5.07
C GLY A 282 14.31 -14.95 -5.98
N ALA A 283 14.46 -16.15 -5.44
CA ALA A 283 14.81 -17.34 -6.19
C ALA A 283 13.86 -18.48 -5.84
N SER A 284 13.52 -19.30 -6.80
CA SER A 284 12.69 -20.47 -6.53
C SER A 284 13.13 -21.70 -7.33
N VAL A 285 12.88 -22.87 -6.74
CA VAL A 285 13.02 -24.17 -7.40
C VAL A 285 11.70 -24.89 -7.29
N THR A 286 11.19 -25.35 -8.41
CA THR A 286 9.96 -26.14 -8.49
C THR A 286 10.29 -27.48 -9.14
N SER A 287 9.85 -28.56 -8.51
CA SER A 287 9.93 -29.94 -9.03
C SER A 287 8.51 -30.51 -9.13
N PHE A 288 8.22 -31.17 -10.20
CA PHE A 288 6.96 -31.88 -10.37
C PHE A 288 7.16 -33.16 -11.18
N ASN A 289 6.34 -34.16 -10.87
CA ASN A 289 6.23 -35.38 -11.62
C ASN A 289 4.75 -35.64 -11.85
N TYR A 290 4.41 -36.22 -13.01
CA TYR A 290 3.05 -36.61 -13.30
C TYR A 290 2.99 -37.84 -14.17
N LYS A 291 1.88 -38.59 -14.08
CA LYS A 291 1.46 -39.58 -15.02
C LYS A 291 0.15 -39.12 -15.66
N LEU A 292 -0.05 -39.46 -16.90
CA LEU A 292 -1.32 -39.17 -17.56
C LEU A 292 -2.30 -40.33 -17.30
N GLY A 293 -3.40 -39.96 -16.66
CA GLY A 293 -4.53 -40.88 -16.41
C GLY A 293 -5.61 -40.81 -17.50
N GLU A 294 -6.78 -41.33 -17.20
CA GLU A 294 -7.99 -41.30 -18.00
C GLU A 294 -7.77 -41.82 -19.45
N GLU A 295 -8.15 -41.07 -20.46
CA GLU A 295 -8.06 -41.40 -21.88
C GLU A 295 -6.62 -41.65 -22.35
N PHE A 296 -5.63 -41.12 -21.64
CA PHE A 296 -4.22 -41.27 -21.99
C PHE A 296 -3.48 -42.32 -21.17
N ALA A 297 -4.16 -43.02 -20.26
CA ALA A 297 -3.56 -44.07 -19.42
C ALA A 297 -2.90 -45.17 -20.24
N SER A 298 -3.49 -45.50 -21.40
CA SER A 298 -2.97 -46.51 -22.32
C SER A 298 -1.63 -46.17 -22.97
N LEU A 299 -1.29 -44.85 -23.01
CA LEU A 299 -0.02 -44.38 -23.57
C LEU A 299 1.14 -44.51 -22.59
N GLN A 300 0.87 -44.83 -21.31
CA GLN A 300 1.86 -44.88 -20.22
C GLN A 300 2.79 -43.67 -20.19
N SER A 301 2.25 -42.52 -20.61
CA SER A 301 3.02 -41.27 -20.70
C SER A 301 3.17 -40.63 -19.32
N SER A 302 4.39 -40.36 -18.94
CA SER A 302 4.75 -39.65 -17.73
C SER A 302 5.70 -38.52 -18.06
N GLY A 303 5.76 -37.53 -17.20
CA GLY A 303 6.72 -36.44 -17.35
C GLY A 303 7.20 -35.95 -15.99
N ASP A 304 8.40 -35.42 -15.99
CA ASP A 304 8.99 -34.74 -14.86
C ASP A 304 9.58 -33.39 -15.29
N GLY A 305 9.69 -32.47 -14.38
CA GLY A 305 10.24 -31.17 -14.67
C GLY A 305 10.88 -30.53 -13.44
N LEU A 306 11.93 -29.79 -13.70
CA LEU A 306 12.60 -28.94 -12.70
C LEU A 306 12.71 -27.53 -13.27
N VAL A 307 12.08 -26.57 -12.60
CA VAL A 307 12.13 -25.16 -12.99
C VAL A 307 12.88 -24.35 -11.93
N LYS A 308 13.83 -23.56 -12.39
CA LYS A 308 14.57 -22.61 -11.55
C LYS A 308 14.27 -21.20 -12.06
N SER A 309 13.94 -20.33 -11.17
CA SER A 309 13.64 -18.93 -11.46
C SER A 309 14.19 -18.00 -10.39
#